data_ebcf33c46d6506194e9c9be1dd48c05e
#
_entry.id   ebcf33c46d6506194e9c9be1dd48c05e
#
_cell.length_a   1.000
_cell.length_b   1.000
_cell.length_c   1.000
_cell.angle_alpha   90.00
_cell.angle_beta   90.00
_cell.angle_gamma   90.00
#
_symmetry.space_group_name_H-M   'P 1'
#
loop_
_entity.id
_entity.type
_entity.pdbx_description
1 polymer ?
#
loop_
_entity_poly.entity_id
_entity_poly.type
_entity_poly.pdbx_seq_one_letter_code
_entity_poly.pdbx_strand_id
1 'polypeptide(L)'
;VAGSDQWGNITTGVDLIRKILDKPAYAFTMPLILDATGKKFGKSEGNALWLNKEKTAPYAIYQYLINSDDSKVLEYLKVFTFLSRQQIEEVYAQHQQAPEKRIAQKTLAWEIVKDLHGQEEADNAVQVSEKLFAGNFEGLSVRDILTGMKGVPTFKYENELSLVDLLVNNKIASSKREAREFIKGNAISINGKIFNDETQIITKDLALENKVIIIRRGKKKYFLAEV
;
A
#
# COMPACT_ATOMS: atom_id res chain seq x y z
N VAL A 1 -3.69 27.71 15.09
CA VAL A 1 -4.14 27.17 13.79
C VAL A 1 -4.49 25.71 13.98
N ALA A 2 -5.65 25.25 13.49
CA ALA A 2 -6.07 23.86 13.54
C ALA A 2 -7.16 23.55 12.50
N GLY A 3 -7.63 22.31 12.46
CA GLY A 3 -8.81 21.95 11.70
C GLY A 3 -10.10 22.57 12.25
N SER A 4 -11.11 22.74 11.41
CA SER A 4 -12.40 23.37 11.78
C SER A 4 -13.11 22.67 12.93
N ASP A 5 -12.84 21.39 13.16
CA ASP A 5 -13.34 20.62 14.31
C ASP A 5 -12.80 21.09 15.67
N GLN A 6 -11.70 21.87 15.68
CA GLN A 6 -11.08 22.41 16.90
C GLN A 6 -11.53 23.84 17.23
N TRP A 7 -12.51 24.40 16.52
CA TRP A 7 -12.95 25.78 16.71
C TRP A 7 -13.35 26.09 18.15
N GLY A 8 -14.12 25.23 18.78
CA GLY A 8 -14.55 25.41 20.17
C GLY A 8 -13.39 25.47 21.18
N ASN A 9 -12.39 24.57 21.01
CA ASN A 9 -11.18 24.56 21.85
C ASN A 9 -10.34 25.83 21.65
N ILE A 10 -10.21 26.27 20.40
CA ILE A 10 -9.44 27.47 20.04
C ILE A 10 -10.09 28.73 20.63
N THR A 11 -11.40 28.92 20.48
CA THR A 11 -12.10 30.09 21.00
C THR A 11 -12.03 30.16 22.52
N THR A 12 -12.15 29.02 23.21
CA THR A 12 -11.96 28.93 24.66
C THR A 12 -10.54 29.35 25.05
N GLY A 13 -9.52 28.91 24.34
CA GLY A 13 -8.12 29.29 24.57
C GLY A 13 -7.89 30.80 24.36
N VAL A 14 -8.42 31.38 23.29
CA VAL A 14 -8.33 32.83 23.01
C VAL A 14 -8.98 33.65 24.13
N ASP A 15 -10.17 33.24 24.58
CA ASP A 15 -10.89 33.94 25.67
C ASP A 15 -10.15 33.80 27.01
N LEU A 16 -9.56 32.66 27.31
CA LEU A 16 -8.75 32.42 28.49
C LEU A 16 -7.49 33.30 28.53
N ILE A 17 -6.77 33.41 27.41
CA ILE A 17 -5.61 34.30 27.29
C ILE A 17 -5.99 35.75 27.54
N ARG A 18 -7.09 36.19 26.94
CA ARG A 18 -7.61 37.55 27.18
C ARG A 18 -7.93 37.81 28.67
N LYS A 19 -8.62 36.86 29.31
CA LYS A 19 -9.07 37.03 30.70
C LYS A 19 -7.93 36.97 31.75
N ILE A 20 -6.93 36.11 31.52
CA ILE A 20 -5.85 35.90 32.50
C ILE A 20 -4.68 36.82 32.27
N LEU A 21 -4.30 37.02 30.99
CA LEU A 21 -3.08 37.74 30.62
C LEU A 21 -3.33 39.15 30.09
N ASP A 22 -4.59 39.52 29.87
CA ASP A 22 -5.01 40.76 29.21
C ASP A 22 -4.28 41.01 27.87
N LYS A 23 -4.07 39.94 27.12
CA LYS A 23 -3.36 39.99 25.82
C LYS A 23 -4.26 39.50 24.68
N PRO A 24 -4.14 40.11 23.48
CA PRO A 24 -4.81 39.61 22.31
C PRO A 24 -4.20 38.27 21.85
N ALA A 25 -5.03 37.34 21.40
CA ALA A 25 -4.62 36.12 20.69
C ALA A 25 -5.46 35.97 19.42
N TYR A 26 -4.84 35.49 18.36
CA TYR A 26 -5.46 35.35 17.05
C TYR A 26 -5.48 33.88 16.64
N ALA A 27 -6.55 33.47 16.02
CA ALA A 27 -6.70 32.10 15.58
C ALA A 27 -7.48 32.00 14.27
N PHE A 28 -7.20 30.97 13.50
CA PHE A 28 -7.99 30.58 12.34
C PHE A 28 -8.02 29.06 12.21
N THR A 29 -9.02 28.55 11.52
CA THR A 29 -9.18 27.14 11.24
C THR A 29 -9.18 26.90 9.74
N MET A 30 -8.77 25.69 9.35
CA MET A 30 -8.82 25.21 7.98
C MET A 30 -9.83 24.06 7.84
N PRO A 31 -10.44 23.88 6.67
CA PRO A 31 -11.25 22.70 6.40
C PRO A 31 -10.47 21.42 6.68
N LEU A 32 -11.17 20.39 7.15
CA LEU A 32 -10.57 19.07 7.32
C LEU A 32 -10.33 18.42 5.97
N ILE A 33 -9.18 17.77 5.84
CA ILE A 33 -8.91 16.92 4.68
C ILE A 33 -9.56 15.55 4.93
N LEU A 34 -10.48 15.20 4.04
CA LEU A 34 -11.29 14.00 4.13
C LEU A 34 -10.99 13.07 2.97
N ASP A 35 -11.14 11.76 3.21
CA ASP A 35 -11.16 10.77 2.13
C ASP A 35 -12.49 10.81 1.34
N ALA A 36 -12.63 9.98 0.31
CA ALA A 36 -13.83 9.92 -0.51
C ALA A 36 -15.08 9.45 0.26
N THR A 37 -14.92 8.82 1.43
CA THR A 37 -16.01 8.38 2.30
C THR A 37 -16.42 9.44 3.33
N GLY A 38 -15.72 10.59 3.39
CA GLY A 38 -15.94 11.65 4.38
C GLY A 38 -15.23 11.42 5.72
N LYS A 39 -14.39 10.41 5.85
CA LYS A 39 -13.54 10.18 7.03
C LYS A 39 -12.27 11.04 6.95
N LYS A 40 -11.69 11.38 8.10
CA LYS A 40 -10.43 12.13 8.16
C LYS A 40 -9.31 11.37 7.47
N PHE A 41 -8.59 12.05 6.55
CA PHE A 41 -7.43 11.50 5.87
C PHE A 41 -6.36 11.00 6.86
N GLY A 42 -5.75 9.85 6.57
CA GLY A 42 -4.69 9.26 7.41
C GLY A 42 -5.17 8.54 8.67
N LYS A 43 -6.49 8.46 8.92
CA LYS A 43 -7.10 7.66 9.99
C LYS A 43 -7.88 6.48 9.41
N SER A 44 -7.20 5.49 8.87
CA SER A 44 -7.82 4.19 8.61
C SER A 44 -7.92 3.39 9.91
N GLU A 45 -9.01 2.65 10.09
CA GLU A 45 -9.25 1.81 11.27
C GLU A 45 -8.04 0.86 11.50
N GLY A 46 -7.30 1.11 12.58
CA GLY A 46 -6.20 0.25 13.04
C GLY A 46 -4.77 0.62 12.60
N ASN A 47 -4.54 1.49 11.60
CA ASN A 47 -3.19 1.84 11.17
C ASN A 47 -3.06 3.33 10.84
N ALA A 48 -2.55 4.11 11.79
CA ALA A 48 -2.07 5.44 11.50
C ALA A 48 -0.82 5.35 10.61
N LEU A 49 -0.77 6.17 9.53
CA LEU A 49 0.46 6.36 8.76
C LEU A 49 1.42 7.23 9.58
N TRP A 50 2.52 6.65 9.99
CA TRP A 50 3.56 7.37 10.69
C TRP A 50 4.57 7.92 9.68
N LEU A 51 5.01 9.17 9.89
CA LEU A 51 6.07 9.78 9.06
C LEU A 51 7.45 9.18 9.34
N ASN A 52 7.63 8.54 10.50
CA ASN A 52 8.87 7.84 10.84
C ASN A 52 8.94 6.50 10.07
N LYS A 53 10.01 6.33 9.27
CA LYS A 53 10.21 5.14 8.44
C LYS A 53 10.36 3.82 9.20
N GLU A 54 10.75 3.88 10.48
CA GLU A 54 10.81 2.70 11.34
C GLU A 54 9.42 2.15 11.66
N LYS A 55 8.40 3.04 11.74
CA LYS A 55 7.01 2.67 12.05
C LYS A 55 6.20 2.39 10.79
N THR A 56 6.37 3.20 9.75
CA THR A 56 5.72 3.00 8.44
C THR A 56 6.78 3.10 7.35
N ALA A 57 7.03 1.99 6.65
CA ALA A 57 7.99 1.99 5.56
C ALA A 57 7.59 2.99 4.46
N PRO A 58 8.57 3.63 3.77
CA PRO A 58 8.30 4.56 2.66
C PRO A 58 7.38 3.95 1.59
N TYR A 59 7.60 2.69 1.25
CA TYR A 59 6.73 1.95 0.32
C TYR A 59 5.29 1.81 0.84
N ALA A 60 5.05 1.66 2.14
CA ALA A 60 3.69 1.61 2.70
C ALA A 60 2.95 2.94 2.55
N ILE A 61 3.65 4.08 2.70
CA ILE A 61 3.11 5.40 2.43
C ILE A 61 2.78 5.54 0.94
N TYR A 62 3.71 5.14 0.07
CA TYR A 62 3.52 5.14 -1.38
C TYR A 62 2.28 4.33 -1.78
N GLN A 63 2.16 3.11 -1.28
CA GLN A 63 1.05 2.20 -1.58
C GLN A 63 -0.30 2.73 -1.07
N TYR A 64 -0.32 3.39 0.08
CA TYR A 64 -1.53 4.05 0.58
C TYR A 64 -1.98 5.18 -0.35
N LEU A 65 -1.05 6.03 -0.76
CA LEU A 65 -1.36 7.19 -1.60
C LEU A 65 -1.73 6.82 -3.03
N ILE A 66 -1.07 5.80 -3.60
CA ILE A 66 -1.41 5.32 -4.95
C ILE A 66 -2.83 4.76 -5.02
N ASN A 67 -3.40 4.31 -3.90
CA ASN A 67 -4.76 3.82 -3.80
C ASN A 67 -5.80 4.92 -3.49
N SER A 68 -5.39 6.20 -3.49
CA SER A 68 -6.32 7.31 -3.30
C SER A 68 -7.38 7.36 -4.40
N ASP A 69 -8.58 7.76 -4.03
CA ASP A 69 -9.71 7.91 -4.95
C ASP A 69 -9.47 9.02 -5.97
N ASP A 70 -9.92 8.82 -7.20
CA ASP A 70 -9.76 9.79 -8.31
C ASP A 70 -10.46 11.13 -8.00
N SER A 71 -11.57 11.11 -7.24
CA SER A 71 -12.29 12.32 -6.84
C SER A 71 -11.50 13.19 -5.85
N LYS A 72 -10.49 12.63 -5.16
CA LYS A 72 -9.71 13.32 -4.13
C LYS A 72 -8.29 13.65 -4.53
N VAL A 73 -7.74 13.00 -5.53
CA VAL A 73 -6.33 13.12 -5.89
C VAL A 73 -5.92 14.56 -6.24
N LEU A 74 -6.77 15.34 -6.89
CA LEU A 74 -6.50 16.74 -7.21
C LEU A 74 -6.39 17.61 -5.94
N GLU A 75 -7.28 17.40 -4.98
CA GLU A 75 -7.24 18.06 -3.68
C GLU A 75 -5.94 17.72 -2.94
N TYR A 76 -5.57 16.44 -2.94
CA TYR A 76 -4.36 15.97 -2.26
C TYR A 76 -3.07 16.48 -2.91
N LEU A 77 -3.00 16.56 -4.24
CA LEU A 77 -1.87 17.18 -4.94
C LEU A 77 -1.67 18.64 -4.51
N LYS A 78 -2.75 19.42 -4.40
CA LYS A 78 -2.72 20.82 -3.98
C LYS A 78 -2.30 21.02 -2.52
N VAL A 79 -2.61 20.08 -1.66
CA VAL A 79 -2.41 20.23 -0.20
C VAL A 79 -1.12 19.58 0.27
N PHE A 80 -0.72 18.45 -0.32
CA PHE A 80 0.37 17.62 0.19
C PHE A 80 1.65 17.69 -0.65
N THR A 81 1.69 18.45 -1.75
CA THR A 81 2.89 18.57 -2.57
C THR A 81 3.33 20.02 -2.72
N PHE A 82 4.60 20.23 -3.03
CA PHE A 82 5.17 21.54 -3.39
C PHE A 82 5.15 21.80 -4.89
N LEU A 83 4.39 21.02 -5.65
CA LEU A 83 4.22 21.25 -7.08
C LEU A 83 3.54 22.60 -7.35
N SER A 84 4.01 23.29 -8.37
CA SER A 84 3.37 24.53 -8.83
C SER A 84 1.96 24.23 -9.37
N ARG A 85 1.12 25.27 -9.41
CA ARG A 85 -0.22 25.17 -9.98
C ARG A 85 -0.20 24.58 -11.39
N GLN A 86 0.73 25.05 -12.24
CA GLN A 86 0.87 24.58 -13.62
C GLN A 86 1.19 23.07 -13.67
N GLN A 87 2.16 22.61 -12.87
CA GLN A 87 2.51 21.18 -12.79
C GLN A 87 1.32 20.31 -12.34
N ILE A 88 0.54 20.79 -11.36
CA ILE A 88 -0.66 20.06 -10.89
C ILE A 88 -1.71 19.98 -12.01
N GLU A 89 -1.95 21.09 -12.73
CA GLU A 89 -2.90 21.14 -13.84
C GLU A 89 -2.48 20.20 -14.99
N GLU A 90 -1.19 20.15 -15.33
CA GLU A 90 -0.63 19.24 -16.35
C GLU A 90 -0.78 17.75 -15.94
N VAL A 91 -0.40 17.41 -14.72
CA VAL A 91 -0.53 16.04 -14.18
C VAL A 91 -2.01 15.60 -14.17
N TYR A 92 -2.90 16.49 -13.75
CA TYR A 92 -4.31 16.19 -13.67
C TYR A 92 -4.96 16.03 -15.05
N ALA A 93 -4.57 16.86 -16.01
CA ALA A 93 -5.02 16.74 -17.40
C ALA A 93 -4.59 15.38 -18.02
N GLN A 94 -3.35 14.95 -17.78
CA GLN A 94 -2.88 13.62 -18.21
C GLN A 94 -3.65 12.49 -17.54
N HIS A 95 -3.93 12.63 -16.24
CA HIS A 95 -4.72 11.65 -15.49
C HIS A 95 -6.14 11.52 -16.03
N GLN A 96 -6.80 12.64 -16.37
CA GLN A 96 -8.16 12.62 -16.94
C GLN A 96 -8.22 11.93 -18.31
N GLN A 97 -7.15 11.95 -19.10
CA GLN A 97 -7.08 11.26 -20.40
C GLN A 97 -6.94 9.73 -20.26
N ALA A 98 -6.32 9.24 -19.20
CA ALA A 98 -6.06 7.84 -18.95
C ALA A 98 -6.09 7.52 -17.43
N PRO A 99 -7.25 7.56 -16.77
CA PRO A 99 -7.37 7.37 -15.32
C PRO A 99 -6.82 6.03 -14.85
N GLU A 100 -6.95 4.99 -15.67
CA GLU A 100 -6.43 3.65 -15.39
C GLU A 100 -4.91 3.59 -15.18
N LYS A 101 -4.16 4.54 -15.71
CA LYS A 101 -2.70 4.68 -15.50
C LYS A 101 -2.34 5.27 -14.15
N ARG A 102 -3.33 5.87 -13.46
CA ARG A 102 -3.19 6.47 -12.12
C ARG A 102 -2.04 7.47 -12.02
N ILE A 103 -1.84 8.30 -13.05
CA ILE A 103 -0.72 9.24 -13.15
C ILE A 103 -0.72 10.21 -11.97
N ALA A 104 -1.88 10.80 -11.64
CA ALA A 104 -2.00 11.75 -10.54
C ALA A 104 -1.67 11.11 -9.18
N GLN A 105 -2.13 9.87 -8.92
CA GLN A 105 -1.81 9.15 -7.69
C GLN A 105 -0.34 8.76 -7.60
N LYS A 106 0.27 8.35 -8.71
CA LYS A 106 1.70 8.03 -8.77
C LYS A 106 2.54 9.25 -8.47
N THR A 107 2.20 10.39 -9.07
CA THR A 107 2.88 11.66 -8.81
C THR A 107 2.71 12.09 -7.35
N LEU A 108 1.48 12.05 -6.82
CA LEU A 108 1.20 12.36 -5.42
C LEU A 108 2.04 11.50 -4.46
N ALA A 109 2.04 10.18 -4.69
CA ALA A 109 2.76 9.24 -3.85
C ALA A 109 4.27 9.44 -3.90
N TRP A 110 4.82 9.67 -5.10
CA TRP A 110 6.24 9.91 -5.29
C TRP A 110 6.70 11.22 -4.64
N GLU A 111 5.98 12.33 -4.86
CA GLU A 111 6.32 13.63 -4.28
C GLU A 111 6.30 13.59 -2.74
N ILE A 112 5.27 12.98 -2.14
CA ILE A 112 5.19 12.88 -0.68
C ILE A 112 6.31 12.01 -0.11
N VAL A 113 6.60 10.85 -0.70
CA VAL A 113 7.69 9.98 -0.21
C VAL A 113 9.04 10.67 -0.38
N LYS A 114 9.27 11.36 -1.49
CA LYS A 114 10.47 12.15 -1.75
C LYS A 114 10.67 13.25 -0.70
N ASP A 115 9.61 13.99 -0.38
CA ASP A 115 9.69 15.09 0.59
C ASP A 115 9.95 14.58 2.02
N LEU A 116 9.41 13.41 2.37
CA LEU A 116 9.56 12.84 3.70
C LEU A 116 10.86 12.04 3.88
N HIS A 117 11.31 11.33 2.87
CA HIS A 117 12.35 10.31 2.99
C HIS A 117 13.50 10.44 1.96
N GLY A 118 13.39 11.37 1.03
CA GLY A 118 14.36 11.57 -0.04
C GLY A 118 14.01 10.84 -1.33
N GLN A 119 14.67 11.27 -2.41
CA GLN A 119 14.40 10.79 -3.76
C GLN A 119 14.68 9.29 -3.92
N GLU A 120 15.75 8.77 -3.32
CA GLU A 120 16.14 7.37 -3.40
C GLU A 120 15.02 6.44 -2.88
N GLU A 121 14.42 6.77 -1.73
CA GLU A 121 13.31 6.00 -1.16
C GLU A 121 12.03 6.11 -2.01
N ALA A 122 11.78 7.27 -2.64
CA ALA A 122 10.67 7.43 -3.55
C ALA A 122 10.83 6.57 -4.82
N ASP A 123 12.01 6.58 -5.43
CA ASP A 123 12.33 5.79 -6.61
C ASP A 123 12.28 4.29 -6.30
N ASN A 124 12.80 3.89 -5.13
CA ASN A 124 12.70 2.51 -4.65
C ASN A 124 11.23 2.08 -4.47
N ALA A 125 10.37 2.93 -3.90
CA ALA A 125 8.95 2.62 -3.73
C ALA A 125 8.23 2.40 -5.08
N VAL A 126 8.59 3.17 -6.11
CA VAL A 126 8.10 2.95 -7.49
C VAL A 126 8.53 1.59 -8.01
N GLN A 127 9.83 1.25 -7.90
CA GLN A 127 10.37 -0.02 -8.38
C GLN A 127 9.72 -1.22 -7.67
N VAL A 128 9.55 -1.15 -6.36
CA VAL A 128 8.85 -2.18 -5.57
C VAL A 128 7.42 -2.36 -6.08
N SER A 129 6.69 -1.26 -6.28
CA SER A 129 5.31 -1.30 -6.80
C SER A 129 5.24 -1.95 -8.18
N GLU A 130 6.13 -1.59 -9.10
CA GLU A 130 6.17 -2.15 -10.46
C GLU A 130 6.52 -3.64 -10.46
N LYS A 131 7.52 -4.05 -9.68
CA LYS A 131 7.92 -5.45 -9.53
C LYS A 131 6.77 -6.31 -8.98
N LEU A 132 6.10 -5.84 -7.92
CA LEU A 132 4.95 -6.54 -7.33
C LEU A 132 3.79 -6.66 -8.32
N PHE A 133 3.50 -5.59 -9.06
CA PHE A 133 2.46 -5.60 -10.09
C PHE A 133 2.78 -6.58 -11.24
N ALA A 134 4.04 -6.67 -11.63
CA ALA A 134 4.52 -7.63 -12.62
C ALA A 134 4.59 -9.08 -12.08
N GLY A 135 4.48 -9.28 -10.76
CA GLY A 135 4.66 -10.59 -10.10
C GLY A 135 6.12 -11.05 -10.07
N ASN A 136 7.05 -10.11 -10.14
CA ASN A 136 8.48 -10.33 -9.98
C ASN A 136 8.88 -9.96 -8.54
N PHE A 137 9.36 -10.94 -7.78
CA PHE A 137 9.73 -10.76 -6.37
C PHE A 137 11.24 -10.68 -6.14
N GLU A 138 12.03 -10.76 -7.21
CA GLU A 138 13.49 -10.77 -7.12
C GLU A 138 14.03 -9.45 -6.58
N GLY A 139 14.84 -9.55 -5.51
CA GLY A 139 15.45 -8.39 -4.85
C GLY A 139 14.48 -7.51 -4.06
N LEU A 140 13.24 -7.96 -3.82
CA LEU A 140 12.33 -7.30 -2.89
C LEU A 140 12.53 -7.82 -1.48
N SER A 141 12.43 -6.92 -0.48
CA SER A 141 12.40 -7.35 0.92
C SER A 141 11.05 -8.01 1.25
N VAL A 142 11.06 -8.97 2.18
CA VAL A 142 9.81 -9.59 2.67
C VAL A 142 8.88 -8.53 3.27
N ARG A 143 9.41 -7.48 3.90
CA ARG A 143 8.62 -6.37 4.43
C ARG A 143 7.81 -5.66 3.33
N ASP A 144 8.43 -5.37 2.19
CA ASP A 144 7.78 -4.69 1.07
C ASP A 144 6.73 -5.60 0.42
N ILE A 145 7.07 -6.88 0.25
CA ILE A 145 6.14 -7.89 -0.28
C ILE A 145 4.89 -7.99 0.60
N LEU A 146 5.04 -8.18 1.91
CA LEU A 146 3.91 -8.26 2.84
C LEU A 146 3.10 -6.97 2.88
N THR A 147 3.75 -5.82 2.74
CA THR A 147 3.08 -4.52 2.67
C THR A 147 2.22 -4.41 1.41
N GLY A 148 2.78 -4.74 0.25
CA GLY A 148 2.07 -4.66 -1.04
C GLY A 148 0.99 -5.73 -1.20
N MET A 149 1.13 -6.85 -0.48
CA MET A 149 0.19 -7.97 -0.49
C MET A 149 -0.76 -7.98 0.72
N LYS A 150 -0.92 -6.86 1.41
CA LYS A 150 -1.84 -6.75 2.54
C LYS A 150 -3.27 -7.17 2.15
N GLY A 151 -3.84 -8.11 2.92
CA GLY A 151 -5.18 -8.65 2.64
C GLY A 151 -5.21 -9.87 1.72
N VAL A 152 -4.06 -10.32 1.23
CA VAL A 152 -3.94 -11.61 0.53
C VAL A 152 -4.14 -12.75 1.54
N PRO A 153 -4.90 -13.82 1.20
CA PRO A 153 -5.07 -14.97 2.07
C PRO A 153 -3.73 -15.55 2.51
N THR A 154 -3.55 -15.67 3.82
CA THR A 154 -2.30 -16.12 4.44
C THR A 154 -2.56 -17.35 5.30
N PHE A 155 -1.62 -18.31 5.30
CA PHE A 155 -1.68 -19.52 6.11
C PHE A 155 -0.29 -19.91 6.63
N LYS A 156 -0.23 -20.64 7.75
CA LYS A 156 1.03 -21.16 8.30
C LYS A 156 1.49 -22.39 7.53
N TYR A 157 2.78 -22.44 7.24
CA TYR A 157 3.43 -23.54 6.53
C TYR A 157 4.44 -24.24 7.44
N GLU A 158 3.95 -25.27 8.17
CA GLU A 158 4.76 -25.96 9.16
C GLU A 158 5.47 -27.21 8.62
N ASN A 159 4.82 -27.94 7.72
CA ASN A 159 5.31 -29.21 7.18
C ASN A 159 5.51 -29.16 5.69
N GLU A 160 6.56 -29.77 5.19
CA GLU A 160 6.81 -29.93 3.77
C GLU A 160 5.74 -30.83 3.14
N LEU A 161 5.13 -30.34 2.06
CA LEU A 161 4.05 -31.00 1.36
C LEU A 161 4.35 -31.11 -0.13
N SER A 162 3.74 -32.09 -0.79
CA SER A 162 3.68 -32.09 -2.25
C SER A 162 2.94 -30.85 -2.72
N LEU A 163 3.29 -30.34 -3.90
CA LEU A 163 2.59 -29.16 -4.47
C LEU A 163 1.09 -29.39 -4.53
N VAL A 164 0.63 -30.60 -4.90
CA VAL A 164 -0.79 -30.95 -4.94
C VAL A 164 -1.44 -30.83 -3.57
N ASP A 165 -0.80 -31.40 -2.52
CA ASP A 165 -1.36 -31.38 -1.17
C ASP A 165 -1.34 -29.96 -0.58
N LEU A 166 -0.28 -29.18 -0.85
CA LEU A 166 -0.22 -27.77 -0.47
C LEU A 166 -1.43 -26.98 -1.01
N LEU A 167 -1.73 -27.14 -2.31
CA LEU A 167 -2.83 -26.44 -2.95
C LEU A 167 -4.20 -26.84 -2.39
N VAL A 168 -4.41 -28.13 -2.09
CA VAL A 168 -5.70 -28.63 -1.59
C VAL A 168 -5.91 -28.30 -0.12
N ASN A 169 -4.90 -28.55 0.73
CA ASN A 169 -5.00 -28.32 2.17
C ASN A 169 -5.29 -26.85 2.50
N ASN A 170 -4.76 -25.94 1.69
CA ASN A 170 -4.93 -24.51 1.89
C ASN A 170 -6.05 -23.89 1.01
N LYS A 171 -6.94 -24.72 0.48
CA LYS A 171 -8.11 -24.30 -0.33
C LYS A 171 -7.75 -23.42 -1.55
N ILE A 172 -6.51 -23.54 -2.03
CA ILE A 172 -6.07 -22.93 -3.27
C ILE A 172 -6.68 -23.68 -4.46
N ALA A 173 -6.84 -24.99 -4.32
CA ALA A 173 -7.63 -25.83 -5.21
C ALA A 173 -8.71 -26.57 -4.39
N SER A 174 -9.85 -26.87 -5.00
CA SER A 174 -10.97 -27.54 -4.35
C SER A 174 -10.79 -29.07 -4.24
N SER A 175 -9.90 -29.64 -5.08
CA SER A 175 -9.61 -31.07 -5.15
C SER A 175 -8.22 -31.35 -5.71
N LYS A 176 -7.69 -32.56 -5.45
CA LYS A 176 -6.42 -33.01 -6.06
C LYS A 176 -6.47 -33.02 -7.59
N ARG A 177 -7.64 -33.31 -8.19
CA ARG A 177 -7.82 -33.25 -9.64
C ARG A 177 -7.64 -31.82 -10.15
N GLU A 178 -8.31 -30.86 -9.55
CA GLU A 178 -8.22 -29.45 -9.92
C GLU A 178 -6.78 -28.91 -9.73
N ALA A 179 -6.12 -29.29 -8.61
CA ALA A 179 -4.73 -28.92 -8.37
C ALA A 179 -3.81 -29.39 -9.50
N ARG A 180 -3.95 -30.65 -9.95
CA ARG A 180 -3.17 -31.19 -11.08
C ARG A 180 -3.47 -30.47 -12.38
N GLU A 181 -4.72 -30.10 -12.63
CA GLU A 181 -5.10 -29.31 -13.82
C GLU A 181 -4.42 -27.94 -13.82
N PHE A 182 -4.37 -27.25 -12.67
CA PHE A 182 -3.66 -25.96 -12.54
C PHE A 182 -2.16 -26.12 -12.76
N ILE A 183 -1.54 -27.16 -12.20
CA ILE A 183 -0.11 -27.43 -12.32
C ILE A 183 0.25 -27.71 -13.80
N LYS A 184 -0.46 -28.65 -14.45
CA LYS A 184 -0.25 -28.99 -15.86
C LYS A 184 -0.51 -27.82 -16.80
N GLY A 185 -1.46 -26.95 -16.46
CA GLY A 185 -1.77 -25.74 -17.21
C GLY A 185 -0.81 -24.57 -16.97
N ASN A 186 0.32 -24.77 -16.26
CA ASN A 186 1.27 -23.72 -15.85
C ASN A 186 0.60 -22.54 -15.12
N ALA A 187 -0.50 -22.82 -14.42
CA ALA A 187 -1.26 -21.80 -13.71
C ALA A 187 -0.75 -21.55 -12.28
N ILE A 188 0.21 -22.34 -11.80
CA ILE A 188 0.81 -22.19 -10.48
C ILE A 188 2.23 -21.64 -10.60
N SER A 189 2.50 -20.58 -9.83
CA SER A 189 3.88 -20.14 -9.63
C SER A 189 4.17 -19.94 -8.14
N ILE A 190 5.42 -20.23 -7.77
CA ILE A 190 5.96 -20.01 -6.43
C ILE A 190 7.09 -19.01 -6.56
N ASN A 191 7.01 -17.93 -5.77
CA ASN A 191 7.97 -16.81 -5.79
C ASN A 191 8.23 -16.29 -7.22
N GLY A 192 7.17 -16.23 -8.04
CA GLY A 192 7.24 -15.78 -9.44
C GLY A 192 7.66 -16.84 -10.46
N LYS A 193 8.19 -18.00 -10.05
CA LYS A 193 8.61 -19.09 -10.95
C LYS A 193 7.48 -20.10 -11.15
N ILE A 194 7.26 -20.54 -12.39
CA ILE A 194 6.24 -21.55 -12.71
C ILE A 194 6.67 -22.91 -12.16
N PHE A 195 5.74 -23.61 -11.51
CA PHE A 195 5.89 -24.96 -10.99
C PHE A 195 4.89 -25.87 -11.72
N ASN A 196 5.39 -26.83 -12.50
CA ASN A 196 4.59 -27.71 -13.35
C ASN A 196 4.77 -29.21 -13.05
N ASP A 197 5.52 -29.54 -12.01
CA ASP A 197 5.69 -30.92 -11.53
C ASP A 197 4.75 -31.17 -10.34
N GLU A 198 3.77 -32.08 -10.52
CA GLU A 198 2.81 -32.43 -9.49
C GLU A 198 3.40 -33.21 -8.32
N THR A 199 4.57 -33.83 -8.50
CA THR A 199 5.26 -34.61 -7.48
C THR A 199 6.22 -33.77 -6.64
N GLN A 200 6.50 -32.54 -7.07
CA GLN A 200 7.46 -31.67 -6.41
C GLN A 200 7.06 -31.36 -4.98
N ILE A 201 7.99 -31.58 -4.04
CA ILE A 201 7.84 -31.20 -2.66
C ILE A 201 8.22 -29.73 -2.52
N ILE A 202 7.39 -28.98 -1.83
CA ILE A 202 7.65 -27.58 -1.49
C ILE A 202 8.40 -27.60 -0.16
N THR A 203 9.65 -27.17 -0.19
CA THR A 203 10.51 -27.11 0.99
C THR A 203 10.53 -25.72 1.59
N LYS A 204 10.88 -25.60 2.86
CA LYS A 204 11.02 -24.32 3.55
C LYS A 204 12.14 -23.45 2.98
N ASP A 205 13.14 -24.07 2.32
CA ASP A 205 14.24 -23.36 1.66
C ASP A 205 13.78 -22.41 0.53
N LEU A 206 12.55 -22.63 0.01
CA LEU A 206 11.93 -21.71 -0.95
C LEU A 206 11.45 -20.40 -0.29
N ALA A 207 11.39 -20.33 1.03
CA ALA A 207 10.89 -19.16 1.72
C ALA A 207 11.85 -17.97 1.55
N LEU A 208 11.29 -16.84 1.08
CA LEU A 208 12.00 -15.58 1.01
C LEU A 208 12.34 -15.12 2.43
N GLU A 209 13.63 -14.82 2.69
CA GLU A 209 14.17 -14.49 4.01
C GLU A 209 13.77 -15.48 5.13
N ASN A 210 13.55 -16.76 4.79
CA ASN A 210 13.05 -17.80 5.70
C ASN A 210 11.71 -17.45 6.39
N LYS A 211 10.87 -16.62 5.76
CA LYS A 211 9.62 -16.12 6.36
C LYS A 211 8.38 -16.42 5.54
N VAL A 212 8.45 -16.29 4.22
CA VAL A 212 7.24 -16.38 3.39
C VAL A 212 7.50 -17.01 2.04
N ILE A 213 6.56 -17.86 1.61
CA ILE A 213 6.49 -18.40 0.24
C ILE A 213 5.26 -17.77 -0.42
N ILE A 214 5.45 -17.19 -1.61
CA ILE A 214 4.38 -16.56 -2.38
C ILE A 214 3.87 -17.55 -3.39
N ILE A 215 2.59 -17.88 -3.33
CA ILE A 215 1.92 -18.79 -4.26
C ILE A 215 0.98 -17.98 -5.11
N ARG A 216 1.07 -18.10 -6.43
CA ARG A 216 0.12 -17.47 -7.36
C ARG A 216 -0.63 -18.53 -8.15
N ARG A 217 -1.96 -18.40 -8.23
CA ARG A 217 -2.85 -19.18 -9.09
C ARG A 217 -3.42 -18.31 -10.21
N GLY A 218 -3.11 -18.66 -11.43
CA GLY A 218 -3.47 -17.88 -12.61
C GLY A 218 -2.82 -16.51 -12.63
N LYS A 219 -3.54 -15.49 -13.15
CA LYS A 219 -2.96 -14.15 -13.34
C LYS A 219 -3.06 -13.24 -12.12
N LYS A 220 -4.04 -13.46 -11.21
CA LYS A 220 -4.42 -12.45 -10.20
C LYS A 220 -4.59 -12.98 -8.78
N LYS A 221 -4.62 -14.30 -8.54
CA LYS A 221 -4.88 -14.86 -7.21
C LYS A 221 -3.58 -15.20 -6.53
N TYR A 222 -3.29 -14.50 -5.44
CA TYR A 222 -2.12 -14.71 -4.61
C TYR A 222 -2.49 -15.29 -3.25
N PHE A 223 -1.55 -16.02 -2.66
CA PHE A 223 -1.63 -16.62 -1.34
C PHE A 223 -0.25 -16.54 -0.71
N LEU A 224 -0.18 -16.35 0.60
CA LEU A 224 1.06 -16.28 1.36
C LEU A 224 1.15 -17.45 2.33
N ALA A 225 2.22 -18.21 2.27
CA ALA A 225 2.55 -19.26 3.22
C ALA A 225 3.65 -18.74 4.16
N GLU A 226 3.33 -18.53 5.44
CA GLU A 226 4.27 -18.12 6.48
C GLU A 226 4.99 -19.36 7.02
N VAL A 227 6.32 -19.32 7.02
CA VAL A 227 7.21 -20.41 7.44
C VAL A 227 7.69 -20.23 8.87
#